data_eaceaf3b1cfd6d84798d3243ae4ad554
#
_entry.id   eaceaf3b1cfd6d84798d3243ae4ad554
#
_cell.length_a   1.000
_cell.length_b   1.000
_cell.length_c   1.000
_cell.angle_alpha   90.00
_cell.angle_beta   90.00
_cell.angle_gamma   90.00
#
_symmetry.space_group_name_H-M   'P 1'
#
loop_
_entity.id
_entity.type
_entity.pdbx_description
1 polymer ?
#
loop_
_entity_poly.entity_id
_entity_poly.type
_entity_poly.pdbx_seq_one_letter_code
_entity_poly.pdbx_strand_id
1 'polypeptide(L)'
;MMKTIVRKIGLVAHDAMKKDMIEWVLWNSERLIGHKFYCTGTTGTLILAALKEKHPDVEWDFTILKSGPLGGDQQMGSRIVDGEIDYLFFFTDPMTLQPHDTDVKALTRLAGVENIVFCCNRSTADHIISCLLYTSPSPRD
;
A
#
# COMPACT_ATOMS: atom_id res chain seq x y z
N MET A 1 12.49 25.13 8.20
CA MET A 1 11.31 24.28 8.50
C MET A 1 11.15 23.21 7.43
N MET A 2 11.07 21.98 7.84
CA MET A 2 10.93 20.89 6.88
C MET A 2 9.50 20.75 6.42
N LYS A 3 9.32 20.66 5.11
CA LYS A 3 8.03 20.43 4.52
C LYS A 3 7.69 18.95 4.62
N THR A 4 6.51 18.63 5.14
CA THR A 4 6.04 17.25 5.16
C THR A 4 5.54 16.88 3.78
N ILE A 5 6.10 15.81 3.21
CA ILE A 5 5.67 15.31 1.89
C ILE A 5 4.60 14.26 2.13
N VAL A 6 3.42 14.48 1.56
CA VAL A 6 2.35 13.47 1.59
C VAL A 6 2.66 12.42 0.54
N ARG A 7 2.82 11.17 0.98
CA ARG A 7 3.02 10.03 0.08
C ARG A 7 1.68 9.38 -0.22
N LYS A 8 1.55 8.87 -1.42
CA LYS A 8 0.34 8.17 -1.86
C LYS A 8 0.67 6.69 -1.92
N ILE A 9 0.05 5.94 -1.04
CA ILE A 9 0.44 4.56 -0.73
C ILE A 9 -0.68 3.58 -1.08
N GLY A 10 -0.35 2.58 -1.90
CA GLY A 10 -1.26 1.48 -2.19
C GLY A 10 -0.94 0.29 -1.30
N LEU A 11 -1.96 -0.30 -0.71
CA LEU A 11 -1.85 -1.47 0.16
C LEU A 11 -2.69 -2.60 -0.38
N VAL A 12 -2.05 -3.71 -0.71
CA VAL A 12 -2.71 -4.91 -1.23
C VAL A 12 -2.11 -6.13 -0.53
N ALA A 13 -2.92 -7.11 -0.22
CA ALA A 13 -2.43 -8.36 0.38
C ALA A 13 -3.24 -9.55 -0.11
N HIS A 14 -2.56 -10.66 -0.40
CA HIS A 14 -3.24 -11.94 -0.58
C HIS A 14 -3.90 -12.34 0.73
N ASP A 15 -4.93 -13.18 0.66
CA ASP A 15 -5.72 -13.56 1.84
C ASP A 15 -4.84 -14.05 3.00
N ALA A 16 -3.86 -14.91 2.71
CA ALA A 16 -2.96 -15.43 3.73
C ALA A 16 -2.05 -14.38 4.35
N MET A 17 -1.89 -13.23 3.69
CA MET A 17 -0.99 -12.17 4.13
C MET A 17 -1.71 -10.96 4.73
N LYS A 18 -3.02 -10.98 4.80
CA LYS A 18 -3.80 -9.86 5.34
C LYS A 18 -3.44 -9.57 6.79
N LYS A 19 -3.31 -10.62 7.59
CA LYS A 19 -2.94 -10.48 9.01
C LYS A 19 -1.57 -9.82 9.14
N ASP A 20 -0.61 -10.25 8.35
CA ASP A 20 0.74 -9.68 8.37
C ASP A 20 0.73 -8.22 7.98
N MET A 21 -0.05 -7.86 6.96
CA MET A 21 -0.14 -6.47 6.53
C MET A 21 -0.79 -5.59 7.61
N ILE A 22 -1.87 -6.04 8.23
CA ILE A 22 -2.52 -5.30 9.30
C ILE A 22 -1.54 -5.07 10.45
N GLU A 23 -0.83 -6.12 10.85
CA GLU A 23 0.17 -6.05 11.91
C GLU A 23 1.29 -5.08 11.57
N TRP A 24 1.80 -5.14 10.34
CA TRP A 24 2.84 -4.24 9.86
C TRP A 24 2.38 -2.80 9.86
N VAL A 25 1.16 -2.54 9.40
CA VAL A 25 0.59 -1.19 9.37
C VAL A 25 0.44 -0.64 10.79
N LEU A 26 -0.08 -1.45 11.71
CA LEU A 26 -0.24 -1.02 13.10
C LEU A 26 1.10 -0.73 13.77
N TRP A 27 2.10 -1.56 13.51
CA TRP A 27 3.44 -1.37 14.05
C TRP A 27 4.05 -0.05 13.58
N ASN A 28 3.80 0.32 12.35
CA ASN A 28 4.36 1.52 11.72
C ASN A 28 3.38 2.68 11.66
N SER A 29 2.28 2.61 12.39
CA SER A 29 1.16 3.54 12.22
C SER A 29 1.55 5.00 12.43
N GLU A 30 2.43 5.31 13.39
CA GLU A 30 2.85 6.68 13.63
C GLU A 30 3.58 7.28 12.43
N ARG A 31 4.33 6.46 11.70
CA ARG A 31 5.06 6.89 10.50
C ARG A 31 4.13 7.08 9.30
N LEU A 32 2.94 6.49 9.38
CA LEU A 32 1.98 6.50 8.28
C LEU A 32 0.95 7.62 8.41
N ILE A 33 0.93 8.34 9.54
CA ILE A 33 0.01 9.45 9.75
C ILE A 33 0.29 10.55 8.73
N GLY A 34 -0.77 11.07 8.12
CA GLY A 34 -0.66 12.19 7.18
C GLY A 34 -0.46 11.81 5.73
N HIS A 35 -0.37 10.52 5.45
CA HIS A 35 -0.26 10.04 4.06
C HIS A 35 -1.62 9.59 3.53
N LYS A 36 -1.70 9.48 2.21
CA LYS A 36 -2.92 9.06 1.53
C LYS A 36 -2.82 7.59 1.15
N PHE A 37 -3.90 6.84 1.36
CA PHE A 37 -3.90 5.40 1.16
C PHE A 37 -4.96 4.96 0.16
N TYR A 38 -4.59 4.00 -0.67
CA TYR A 38 -5.50 3.28 -1.56
C TYR A 38 -5.39 1.80 -1.20
N CYS A 39 -6.48 1.20 -0.78
CA CYS A 39 -6.46 -0.19 -0.31
C CYS A 39 -7.54 -0.99 -1.02
N THR A 40 -7.26 -2.25 -1.32
CA THR A 40 -8.28 -3.11 -1.88
C THR A 40 -9.22 -3.61 -0.79
N GLY A 41 -10.47 -3.64 -1.12
CA GLY A 41 -11.64 -4.21 -0.46
C GLY A 41 -11.50 -4.54 1.03
N THR A 42 -11.54 -5.82 1.33
CA THR A 42 -11.53 -6.33 2.70
C THR A 42 -10.29 -5.89 3.48
N THR A 43 -9.13 -5.91 2.82
CA THR A 43 -7.86 -5.49 3.44
C THR A 43 -7.96 -4.05 3.91
N GLY A 44 -8.45 -3.16 3.06
CA GLY A 44 -8.57 -1.74 3.40
C GLY A 44 -9.52 -1.50 4.56
N THR A 45 -10.66 -2.18 4.55
CA THR A 45 -11.65 -2.05 5.62
C THR A 45 -11.07 -2.50 6.97
N LEU A 46 -10.39 -3.62 6.99
CA LEU A 46 -9.79 -4.15 8.21
C LEU A 46 -8.67 -3.25 8.74
N ILE A 47 -7.82 -2.76 7.85
CA ILE A 47 -6.71 -1.88 8.23
C ILE A 47 -7.25 -0.58 8.81
N LEU A 48 -8.22 0.02 8.12
CA LEU A 48 -8.79 1.30 8.58
C LEU A 48 -9.46 1.16 9.94
N ALA A 49 -10.21 0.08 10.15
CA ALA A 49 -10.85 -0.18 11.46
C ALA A 49 -9.79 -0.30 12.57
N ALA A 50 -8.70 -1.03 12.30
CA ALA A 50 -7.64 -1.22 13.28
C ALA A 50 -6.91 0.09 13.58
N LEU A 51 -6.67 0.91 12.57
CA LEU A 51 -6.02 2.21 12.75
C LEU A 51 -6.89 3.18 13.54
N LYS A 52 -8.19 3.19 13.28
CA LYS A 52 -9.12 4.04 14.04
C LYS A 52 -9.19 3.64 15.50
N GLU A 53 -9.08 2.35 15.79
CA GLU A 53 -9.06 1.86 17.15
C GLU A 53 -7.78 2.28 17.88
N LYS A 54 -6.63 2.17 17.22
CA LYS A 54 -5.34 2.52 17.82
C LYS A 54 -5.14 4.03 17.93
N HIS A 55 -5.60 4.78 16.95
CA HIS A 55 -5.44 6.24 16.88
C HIS A 55 -6.77 6.92 16.58
N PRO A 56 -7.68 6.97 17.58
CA PRO A 56 -9.03 7.51 17.34
C PRO A 56 -9.06 9.00 16.99
N ASP A 57 -8.02 9.74 17.33
CA ASP A 57 -7.96 11.19 17.07
C ASP A 57 -7.37 11.54 15.71
N VAL A 58 -6.92 10.54 14.95
CA VAL A 58 -6.29 10.77 13.64
C VAL A 58 -7.34 10.61 12.54
N GLU A 59 -7.36 11.53 11.60
CA GLU A 59 -8.15 11.39 10.38
C GLU A 59 -7.31 10.66 9.34
N TRP A 60 -7.69 9.43 9.05
CA TRP A 60 -7.00 8.61 8.05
C TRP A 60 -7.62 8.83 6.68
N ASP A 61 -6.79 9.14 5.71
CA ASP A 61 -7.24 9.36 4.33
C ASP A 61 -7.13 8.05 3.55
N PHE A 62 -8.19 7.27 3.57
CA PHE A 62 -8.27 5.97 2.90
C PHE A 62 -9.29 5.99 1.78
N THR A 63 -8.88 5.56 0.59
CA THR A 63 -9.78 5.24 -0.50
C THR A 63 -9.82 3.72 -0.61
N ILE A 64 -10.98 3.13 -0.32
CA ILE A 64 -11.13 1.68 -0.35
C ILE A 64 -11.67 1.27 -1.71
N LEU A 65 -10.85 0.53 -2.45
CA LEU A 65 -11.19 0.02 -3.76
C LEU A 65 -11.97 -1.30 -3.61
N LYS A 66 -12.44 -1.83 -4.74
CA LYS A 66 -13.09 -3.15 -4.72
C LYS A 66 -12.08 -4.23 -4.31
N SER A 67 -12.58 -5.38 -3.84
CA SER A 67 -11.70 -6.52 -3.58
C SER A 67 -11.06 -6.99 -4.89
N GLY A 68 -9.92 -7.69 -4.79
CA GLY A 68 -9.18 -8.17 -5.96
C GLY A 68 -10.05 -8.88 -6.98
N PRO A 69 -10.79 -9.94 -6.59
CA PRO A 69 -11.64 -10.67 -7.53
C PRO A 69 -12.75 -9.85 -8.17
N LEU A 70 -13.12 -8.71 -7.59
CA LEU A 70 -14.19 -7.85 -8.08
C LEU A 70 -13.66 -6.62 -8.82
N GLY A 71 -12.39 -6.62 -9.22
CA GLY A 71 -11.80 -5.55 -9.99
C GLY A 71 -10.92 -4.59 -9.22
N GLY A 72 -10.61 -4.90 -7.95
CA GLY A 72 -9.75 -4.03 -7.12
C GLY A 72 -8.36 -3.88 -7.68
N ASP A 73 -7.80 -4.95 -8.26
CA ASP A 73 -6.46 -4.90 -8.83
C ASP A 73 -6.40 -3.99 -10.06
N GLN A 74 -7.44 -4.02 -10.89
CA GLN A 74 -7.54 -3.13 -12.03
C GLN A 74 -7.68 -1.68 -11.58
N GLN A 75 -8.46 -1.43 -10.53
CA GLN A 75 -8.59 -0.08 -9.97
C GLN A 75 -7.25 0.40 -9.41
N MET A 76 -6.50 -0.47 -8.72
CA MET A 76 -5.18 -0.14 -8.22
C MET A 76 -4.24 0.19 -9.37
N GLY A 77 -4.25 -0.63 -10.43
CA GLY A 77 -3.44 -0.38 -11.62
C GLY A 77 -3.75 0.95 -12.28
N SER A 78 -5.03 1.29 -12.37
CA SER A 78 -5.46 2.56 -12.93
C SER A 78 -4.90 3.75 -12.13
N ARG A 79 -4.91 3.65 -10.79
CA ARG A 79 -4.35 4.70 -9.93
C ARG A 79 -2.85 4.86 -10.12
N ILE A 80 -2.15 3.74 -10.32
CA ILE A 80 -0.71 3.77 -10.60
C ILE A 80 -0.44 4.50 -11.91
N VAL A 81 -1.17 4.15 -12.95
CA VAL A 81 -1.00 4.75 -14.29
C VAL A 81 -1.30 6.25 -14.25
N ASP A 82 -2.30 6.66 -13.47
CA ASP A 82 -2.69 8.07 -13.35
C ASP A 82 -1.76 8.88 -12.45
N GLY A 83 -0.71 8.27 -11.89
CA GLY A 83 0.22 8.97 -11.03
C GLY A 83 -0.31 9.25 -9.63
N GLU A 84 -1.34 8.55 -9.22
CA GLU A 84 -1.96 8.74 -7.90
C GLU A 84 -1.36 7.86 -6.81
N ILE A 85 -0.43 6.97 -7.15
CA ILE A 85 0.23 6.09 -6.20
C ILE A 85 1.73 6.16 -6.41
N ASP A 86 2.47 6.44 -5.34
CA ASP A 86 3.93 6.54 -5.36
C ASP A 86 4.60 5.29 -4.76
N TYR A 87 3.89 4.59 -3.88
CA TYR A 87 4.38 3.42 -3.17
C TYR A 87 3.33 2.33 -3.23
N LEU A 88 3.71 1.13 -3.67
CA LEU A 88 2.80 -0.02 -3.67
C LEU A 88 3.38 -1.12 -2.78
N PHE A 89 2.69 -1.41 -1.69
CA PHE A 89 3.01 -2.53 -0.80
C PHE A 89 2.03 -3.66 -1.10
N PHE A 90 2.51 -4.68 -1.80
CA PHE A 90 1.69 -5.83 -2.16
C PHE A 90 2.26 -7.08 -1.48
N PHE A 91 1.73 -7.42 -0.32
CA PHE A 91 2.20 -8.60 0.42
C PHE A 91 1.65 -9.86 -0.25
N THR A 92 2.53 -10.56 -0.95
CA THR A 92 2.17 -11.76 -1.70
C THR A 92 2.43 -13.01 -0.89
N ASP A 93 1.66 -14.06 -1.16
CA ASP A 93 1.87 -15.38 -0.57
C ASP A 93 2.59 -16.25 -1.60
N PRO A 94 3.91 -16.45 -1.45
CA PRO A 94 4.69 -17.22 -2.42
C PRO A 94 4.47 -18.73 -2.33
N MET A 95 3.86 -19.19 -1.23
CA MET A 95 3.72 -20.63 -0.97
C MET A 95 2.43 -21.20 -1.52
N THR A 96 1.47 -20.37 -1.86
CA THR A 96 0.17 -20.82 -2.36
C THR A 96 -0.04 -20.32 -3.78
N LEU A 97 -0.42 -21.22 -4.67
CA LEU A 97 -0.82 -20.84 -6.03
C LEU A 97 -2.09 -20.00 -5.92
N GLN A 98 -2.02 -18.79 -6.42
CA GLN A 98 -3.16 -17.88 -6.41
C GLN A 98 -3.78 -17.83 -7.80
N PRO A 99 -5.10 -17.85 -7.90
CA PRO A 99 -5.76 -17.64 -9.20
C PRO A 99 -5.47 -16.23 -9.75
N HIS A 100 -4.89 -15.35 -8.94
CA HIS A 100 -4.62 -13.94 -9.29
C HIS A 100 -3.15 -13.66 -9.59
N ASP A 101 -2.34 -14.67 -9.90
CA ASP A 101 -0.92 -14.47 -10.22
C ASP A 101 -0.73 -13.47 -11.36
N THR A 102 -1.63 -13.48 -12.33
CA THR A 102 -1.56 -12.55 -13.45
C THR A 102 -1.73 -11.10 -12.98
N ASP A 103 -2.55 -10.88 -11.97
CA ASP A 103 -2.79 -9.54 -11.42
C ASP A 103 -1.54 -9.03 -10.70
N VAL A 104 -0.87 -9.90 -9.95
CA VAL A 104 0.40 -9.54 -9.31
C VAL A 104 1.43 -9.12 -10.36
N LYS A 105 1.56 -9.90 -11.43
CA LYS A 105 2.49 -9.59 -12.52
C LYS A 105 2.12 -8.28 -13.21
N ALA A 106 0.84 -8.04 -13.43
CA ALA A 106 0.37 -6.81 -14.06
C ALA A 106 0.70 -5.59 -13.21
N LEU A 107 0.46 -5.66 -11.91
CA LEU A 107 0.77 -4.54 -11.00
C LEU A 107 2.27 -4.32 -10.89
N THR A 108 3.06 -5.39 -10.83
CA THR A 108 4.52 -5.30 -10.81
C THR A 108 5.05 -4.60 -12.06
N ARG A 109 4.49 -4.95 -13.22
CA ARG A 109 4.88 -4.33 -14.48
C ARG A 109 4.53 -2.85 -14.49
N LEU A 110 3.33 -2.48 -14.05
CA LEU A 110 2.93 -1.08 -14.00
C LEU A 110 3.81 -0.29 -13.05
N ALA A 111 4.17 -0.86 -11.91
CA ALA A 111 5.08 -0.21 -10.97
C ALA A 111 6.42 0.09 -11.62
N GLY A 112 6.94 -0.84 -12.42
CA GLY A 112 8.19 -0.64 -13.15
C GLY A 112 8.06 0.42 -14.24
N VAL A 113 6.97 0.38 -15.01
CA VAL A 113 6.73 1.35 -16.09
C VAL A 113 6.59 2.76 -15.53
N GLU A 114 5.85 2.92 -14.44
CA GLU A 114 5.61 4.23 -13.82
C GLU A 114 6.68 4.64 -12.82
N ASN A 115 7.68 3.79 -12.62
CA ASN A 115 8.83 4.08 -11.74
C ASN A 115 8.41 4.43 -10.31
N ILE A 116 7.47 3.68 -9.76
CA ILE A 116 7.07 3.84 -8.36
C ILE A 116 7.79 2.80 -7.48
N VAL A 117 7.81 3.06 -6.18
CA VAL A 117 8.39 2.12 -5.22
C VAL A 117 7.44 0.93 -5.06
N PHE A 118 7.97 -0.28 -5.17
CA PHE A 118 7.18 -1.50 -5.08
C PHE A 118 7.87 -2.51 -4.18
N CYS A 119 7.09 -3.17 -3.32
CA CYS A 119 7.60 -4.31 -2.57
C CYS A 119 6.51 -5.38 -2.44
N CYS A 120 6.95 -6.62 -2.23
CA CYS A 120 6.03 -7.75 -2.13
C CYS A 120 6.23 -8.56 -0.84
N ASN A 121 7.02 -8.06 0.10
CA ASN A 121 7.18 -8.73 1.39
C ASN A 121 7.46 -7.72 2.50
N ARG A 122 7.31 -8.20 3.74
CA ARG A 122 7.42 -7.36 4.93
C ARG A 122 8.84 -6.81 5.14
N SER A 123 9.85 -7.60 4.84
CA SER A 123 11.23 -7.19 5.03
C SER A 123 11.58 -5.98 4.17
N THR A 124 11.18 -6.02 2.89
CA THR A 124 11.39 -4.90 1.99
C THR A 124 10.58 -3.69 2.44
N ALA A 125 9.34 -3.92 2.90
CA ALA A 125 8.48 -2.84 3.41
C ALA A 125 9.13 -2.12 4.61
N ASP A 126 9.79 -2.87 5.49
CA ASP A 126 10.48 -2.28 6.64
C ASP A 126 11.59 -1.31 6.21
N HIS A 127 12.31 -1.67 5.15
CA HIS A 127 13.35 -0.78 4.61
C HIS A 127 12.75 0.46 3.96
N ILE A 128 11.65 0.29 3.24
CA ILE A 128 10.98 1.40 2.55
C ILE A 128 10.41 2.38 3.57
N ILE A 129 9.77 1.89 4.63
CA ILE A 129 9.11 2.75 5.59
C ILE A 129 10.07 3.73 6.26
N SER A 130 11.32 3.32 6.46
CA SER A 130 12.31 4.23 7.03
C SER A 130 12.61 5.40 6.10
N CYS A 131 12.46 5.22 4.80
CA CYS A 131 12.67 6.28 3.81
C CYS A 131 11.53 7.30 3.80
N LEU A 132 10.35 6.94 4.29
CA LEU A 132 9.22 7.88 4.39
C LEU A 132 9.49 8.99 5.38
N LEU A 133 10.43 8.79 6.30
CA LEU A 133 10.80 9.78 7.30
C LEU A 133 11.65 10.92 6.73
N TYR A 134 12.25 10.71 5.56
CA TYR A 134 13.12 11.69 4.94
C TYR A 134 12.35 12.52 3.92
N THR A 135 12.77 13.79 3.79
CA THR A 135 12.14 14.74 2.89
C THR A 135 12.89 14.87 1.57
N SER A 136 13.79 13.94 1.28
CA SER A 136 14.54 13.95 0.03
C SER A 136 13.61 13.84 -1.16
N PRO A 137 13.90 14.54 -2.26
CA PRO A 137 13.08 14.41 -3.45
C PRO A 137 13.11 12.98 -3.97
N SER A 138 11.97 12.54 -4.49
CA SER A 138 11.87 11.26 -5.18
C SER A 138 12.54 11.36 -6.55
N PRO A 139 13.09 10.26 -7.08
CA PRO A 139 13.62 10.27 -8.44
C PRO A 139 12.62 10.68 -9.51
N ARG A 140 11.34 10.64 -9.18
CA ARG A 140 10.26 11.07 -10.09
C ARG A 140 10.06 12.58 -10.11
N ASP A 141 10.55 13.25 -9.11
CA ASP A 141 10.45 14.70 -9.01
C ASP A 141 11.52 15.40 -9.87
#